data_2add5354e2456f754327ef83655967bb
#
_entry.id   2add5354e2456f754327ef83655967bb
#
_cell.length_a   1.000
_cell.length_b   1.000
_cell.length_c   1.000
_cell.angle_alpha   90.00
_cell.angle_beta   90.00
_cell.angle_gamma   90.00
#
_symmetry.space_group_name_H-M   'P 1'
#
loop_
_entity.id
_entity.type
_entity.pdbx_description
1 polymer ?
#
loop_
_entity_poly.entity_id
_entity_poly.type
_entity_poly.pdbx_seq_one_letter_code
_entity_poly.pdbx_strand_id
1 'polypeptide(L)'
;MIRRVHQIAVSLFLEETGKLGITNRQWGILFVLKHRPGIDQISVAKLLGLDRSTTGMVLGKLEADGLVTRAVGARDKRRHHLQLTSAGEIMLAKLAGPARRARTRALSAFTPHEQTLFLDLLGKFIEKFNATTRVPLDQRRSPKRAKAVGPKVSPISPK
;
A
#
# COMPACT_ATOMS: atom_id res chain seq x y z
N MET A 1 0.81 11.15 20.07
CA MET A 1 1.88 11.03 19.03
C MET A 1 1.46 10.25 17.80
N ILE A 2 0.93 9.02 17.86
CA ILE A 2 0.58 8.18 16.71
C ILE A 2 -0.37 8.86 15.70
N ARG A 3 -1.46 9.51 16.20
CA ARG A 3 -2.36 10.26 15.32
C ARG A 3 -1.63 11.35 14.53
N ARG A 4 -0.67 12.05 15.15
CA ARG A 4 0.08 13.12 14.49
C ARG A 4 1.01 12.56 13.40
N VAL A 5 1.69 11.45 13.68
CA VAL A 5 2.52 10.75 12.70
C VAL A 5 1.69 10.33 11.49
N HIS A 6 0.51 9.76 11.72
CA HIS A 6 -0.42 9.39 10.64
C HIS A 6 -0.85 10.62 9.81
N GLN A 7 -1.23 11.72 10.46
CA GLN A 7 -1.60 12.96 9.76
C GLN A 7 -0.46 13.48 8.88
N ILE A 8 0.77 13.53 9.41
CA ILE A 8 1.95 13.97 8.66
C ILE A 8 2.19 13.05 7.44
N ALA A 9 2.14 11.74 7.63
CA ALA A 9 2.34 10.80 6.52
C ALA A 9 1.30 10.97 5.40
N VAL A 10 0.02 11.19 5.77
CA VAL A 10 -1.05 11.47 4.80
C VAL A 10 -0.83 12.81 4.11
N SER A 11 -0.43 13.88 4.82
CA SER A 11 -0.16 15.19 4.22
C SER A 11 0.99 15.12 3.22
N LEU A 12 2.10 14.47 3.58
CA LEU A 12 3.25 14.28 2.68
C LEU A 12 2.86 13.49 1.42
N PHE A 13 2.01 12.48 1.58
CA PHE A 13 1.49 11.73 0.42
C PHE A 13 0.66 12.64 -0.49
N LEU A 14 -0.26 13.41 0.06
CA LEU A 14 -1.13 14.30 -0.70
C LEU A 14 -0.34 15.43 -1.39
N GLU A 15 0.68 15.99 -0.75
CA GLU A 15 1.57 16.99 -1.37
C GLU A 15 2.23 16.45 -2.63
N GLU A 16 2.71 15.21 -2.61
CA GLU A 16 3.36 14.58 -3.75
C GLU A 16 2.39 14.10 -4.83
N THR A 17 1.18 13.67 -4.45
CA THR A 17 0.22 13.04 -5.36
C THR A 17 -0.96 13.94 -5.72
N GLY A 18 -1.12 15.11 -5.09
CA GLY A 18 -2.33 15.94 -5.19
C GLY A 18 -2.75 16.30 -6.60
N LYS A 19 -1.79 16.51 -7.52
CA LYS A 19 -2.06 16.77 -8.94
C LYS A 19 -2.72 15.58 -9.67
N LEU A 20 -2.64 14.39 -9.11
CA LEU A 20 -3.23 13.17 -9.69
C LEU A 20 -4.63 12.86 -9.11
N GLY A 21 -5.08 13.62 -8.11
CA GLY A 21 -6.42 13.47 -7.52
C GLY A 21 -6.66 12.15 -6.76
N ILE A 22 -5.60 11.43 -6.41
CA ILE A 22 -5.69 10.12 -5.74
C ILE A 22 -5.33 10.23 -4.26
N THR A 23 -6.24 9.78 -3.40
CA THR A 23 -6.01 9.71 -1.95
C THR A 23 -5.11 8.54 -1.57
N ASN A 24 -4.53 8.59 -0.37
CA ASN A 24 -3.72 7.49 0.18
C ASN A 24 -4.49 6.15 0.24
N ARG A 25 -5.79 6.17 0.58
CA ARG A 25 -6.63 4.96 0.61
C ARG A 25 -6.87 4.40 -0.79
N GLN A 26 -7.16 5.26 -1.77
CA GLN A 26 -7.32 4.87 -3.17
C GLN A 26 -6.02 4.25 -3.71
N TRP A 27 -4.89 4.90 -3.48
CA TRP A 27 -3.58 4.35 -3.86
C TRP A 27 -3.34 2.97 -3.23
N GLY A 28 -3.63 2.80 -1.94
CA GLY A 28 -3.49 1.51 -1.26
C GLY A 28 -4.31 0.41 -1.93
N ILE A 29 -5.57 0.70 -2.30
CA ILE A 29 -6.43 -0.25 -3.02
C ILE A 29 -5.84 -0.58 -4.40
N LEU A 30 -5.48 0.42 -5.21
CA LEU A 30 -4.87 0.19 -6.52
C LEU A 30 -3.60 -0.66 -6.41
N PHE A 31 -2.76 -0.39 -5.41
CA PHE A 31 -1.55 -1.17 -5.14
C PHE A 31 -1.85 -2.63 -4.80
N VAL A 32 -2.83 -2.88 -3.94
CA VAL A 32 -3.26 -4.25 -3.58
C VAL A 32 -3.78 -4.99 -4.82
N LEU A 33 -4.63 -4.35 -5.64
CA LEU A 33 -5.20 -4.98 -6.82
C LEU A 33 -4.15 -5.32 -7.88
N LYS A 34 -3.10 -4.51 -8.02
CA LYS A 34 -1.96 -4.81 -8.91
C LYS A 34 -1.24 -6.09 -8.52
N HIS A 35 -1.05 -6.32 -7.22
CA HIS A 35 -0.29 -7.46 -6.71
C HIS A 35 -1.17 -8.69 -6.41
N ARG A 36 -2.50 -8.51 -6.35
CA ARG A 36 -3.48 -9.56 -6.08
C ARG A 36 -4.73 -9.36 -6.94
N PRO A 37 -4.63 -9.53 -8.26
CA PRO A 37 -5.78 -9.44 -9.15
C PRO A 37 -6.83 -10.50 -8.79
N GLY A 38 -8.10 -10.14 -8.89
CA GLY A 38 -9.21 -11.05 -8.54
C GLY A 38 -9.52 -11.18 -7.06
N ILE A 39 -8.89 -10.38 -6.19
CA ILE A 39 -9.19 -10.34 -4.75
C ILE A 39 -10.60 -9.77 -4.49
N ASP A 40 -11.28 -10.26 -3.46
CA ASP A 40 -12.58 -9.73 -3.02
C ASP A 40 -12.44 -8.51 -2.09
N GLN A 41 -13.53 -7.75 -1.93
CA GLN A 41 -13.57 -6.54 -1.11
C GLN A 41 -13.20 -6.77 0.36
N ILE A 42 -13.61 -7.91 0.93
CA ILE A 42 -13.34 -8.23 2.35
C ILE A 42 -11.84 -8.45 2.55
N SER A 43 -11.22 -9.15 1.61
CA SER A 43 -9.78 -9.39 1.63
C SER A 43 -8.97 -8.10 1.43
N VAL A 44 -9.43 -7.19 0.56
CA VAL A 44 -8.84 -5.84 0.42
C VAL A 44 -8.94 -5.06 1.73
N ALA A 45 -10.11 -5.05 2.36
CA ALA A 45 -10.32 -4.39 3.65
C ALA A 45 -9.34 -4.90 4.73
N LYS A 46 -9.20 -6.22 4.85
CA LYS A 46 -8.27 -6.86 5.79
C LYS A 46 -6.80 -6.52 5.51
N LEU A 47 -6.39 -6.46 4.25
CA LEU A 47 -5.01 -6.13 3.88
C LEU A 47 -4.63 -4.69 4.18
N LEU A 48 -5.60 -3.78 4.11
CA LEU A 48 -5.39 -2.35 4.32
C LEU A 48 -5.79 -1.88 5.73
N GLY A 49 -6.37 -2.76 6.56
CA GLY A 49 -6.88 -2.38 7.87
C GLY A 49 -8.05 -1.39 7.79
N LEU A 50 -8.84 -1.44 6.71
CA LEU A 50 -10.01 -0.60 6.50
C LEU A 50 -11.29 -1.33 6.88
N ASP A 51 -12.28 -0.61 7.42
CA ASP A 51 -13.61 -1.18 7.63
C ASP A 51 -14.34 -1.40 6.28
N ARG A 52 -15.38 -2.25 6.32
CA ARG A 52 -16.12 -2.67 5.13
C ARG A 52 -16.80 -1.48 4.42
N SER A 53 -17.36 -0.55 5.19
CA SER A 53 -18.06 0.62 4.65
C SER A 53 -17.09 1.55 3.92
N THR A 54 -15.98 1.91 4.58
CA THR A 54 -14.92 2.72 3.99
C THR A 54 -14.36 2.07 2.73
N THR A 55 -14.08 0.77 2.77
CA THR A 55 -13.58 0.03 1.60
C THR A 55 -14.57 0.06 0.44
N GLY A 56 -15.87 -0.15 0.73
CA GLY A 56 -16.92 -0.09 -0.27
C GLY A 56 -17.04 1.29 -0.93
N MET A 57 -17.01 2.35 -0.12
CA MET A 57 -17.09 3.73 -0.61
C MET A 57 -15.87 4.10 -1.49
N VAL A 58 -14.66 3.73 -1.07
CA VAL A 58 -13.44 4.02 -1.84
C VAL A 58 -13.42 3.22 -3.14
N LEU A 59 -13.84 1.94 -3.12
CA LEU A 59 -13.96 1.13 -4.32
C LEU A 59 -15.01 1.70 -5.29
N GLY A 60 -16.19 2.11 -4.79
CA GLY A 60 -17.22 2.74 -5.61
C GLY A 60 -16.72 3.98 -6.33
N LYS A 61 -15.90 4.81 -5.65
CA LYS A 61 -15.26 5.97 -6.28
C LYS A 61 -14.26 5.55 -7.36
N LEU A 62 -13.41 4.56 -7.09
CA LEU A 62 -12.44 4.05 -8.08
C LEU A 62 -13.12 3.41 -9.30
N GLU A 63 -14.28 2.78 -9.11
CA GLU A 63 -15.10 2.24 -10.20
C GLU A 63 -15.73 3.36 -11.02
N ALA A 64 -16.31 4.39 -10.36
CA ALA A 64 -16.85 5.56 -11.04
C ALA A 64 -15.79 6.33 -11.85
N ASP A 65 -14.54 6.35 -11.36
CA ASP A 65 -13.40 6.94 -12.06
C ASP A 65 -12.83 6.01 -13.16
N GLY A 66 -13.40 4.82 -13.37
CA GLY A 66 -12.96 3.86 -14.38
C GLY A 66 -11.60 3.20 -14.11
N LEU A 67 -11.09 3.27 -12.87
CA LEU A 67 -9.76 2.74 -12.51
C LEU A 67 -9.82 1.28 -12.05
N VAL A 68 -10.96 0.83 -11.56
CA VAL A 68 -11.21 -0.52 -11.04
C VAL A 68 -12.48 -1.07 -11.68
N THR A 69 -12.55 -2.38 -11.88
CA THR A 69 -13.75 -3.09 -12.31
C THR A 69 -14.05 -4.25 -11.37
N ARG A 70 -15.35 -4.57 -11.26
CA ARG A 70 -15.84 -5.77 -10.59
C ARG A 70 -16.29 -6.79 -11.62
N ALA A 71 -15.68 -7.95 -11.63
CA ALA A 71 -16.17 -9.10 -12.36
C ALA A 71 -16.94 -10.04 -11.44
N VAL A 72 -18.06 -10.55 -11.90
CA VAL A 72 -18.80 -11.60 -11.18
C VAL A 72 -18.01 -12.90 -11.32
N GLY A 73 -17.72 -13.59 -10.22
CA GLY A 73 -17.00 -14.84 -10.25
C GLY A 73 -17.72 -15.91 -11.08
N ALA A 74 -17.02 -16.53 -12.02
CA ALA A 74 -17.60 -17.57 -12.90
C ALA A 74 -18.13 -18.80 -12.12
N ARG A 75 -17.54 -19.09 -10.95
CA ARG A 75 -17.93 -20.23 -10.10
C ARG A 75 -18.84 -19.87 -8.92
N ASP A 76 -18.82 -18.60 -8.48
CA ASP A 76 -19.67 -18.13 -7.39
C ASP A 76 -20.09 -16.68 -7.68
N LYS A 77 -21.34 -16.53 -8.12
CA LYS A 77 -21.96 -15.24 -8.45
C LYS A 77 -22.04 -14.27 -7.26
N ARG A 78 -21.83 -14.76 -6.02
CA ARG A 78 -21.81 -13.93 -4.80
C ARG A 78 -20.45 -13.27 -4.54
N ARG A 79 -19.38 -13.72 -5.22
CA ARG A 79 -18.05 -13.18 -5.09
C ARG A 79 -17.75 -12.25 -6.25
N HIS A 80 -17.53 -11.01 -5.93
CA HIS A 80 -17.05 -10.01 -6.88
C HIS A 80 -15.51 -9.99 -6.85
N HIS A 81 -14.91 -10.25 -7.97
CA HIS A 81 -13.46 -10.17 -8.18
C HIS A 81 -13.09 -8.76 -8.63
N LEU A 82 -12.23 -8.10 -7.87
CA LEU A 82 -11.77 -6.75 -8.15
C LEU A 82 -10.50 -6.80 -9.01
N GLN A 83 -10.43 -5.97 -10.04
CA GLN A 83 -9.29 -5.88 -10.93
C GLN A 83 -9.03 -4.42 -11.32
N LEU A 84 -7.77 -4.10 -11.62
CA LEU A 84 -7.45 -2.83 -12.27
C LEU A 84 -7.92 -2.87 -13.72
N THR A 85 -8.39 -1.72 -14.19
CA THR A 85 -8.53 -1.46 -15.63
C THR A 85 -7.17 -1.02 -16.19
N SER A 86 -7.05 -0.93 -17.53
CA SER A 86 -5.86 -0.33 -18.15
C SER A 86 -5.61 1.10 -17.66
N ALA A 87 -6.68 1.89 -17.45
CA ALA A 87 -6.58 3.23 -16.87
C ALA A 87 -6.07 3.19 -15.42
N GLY A 88 -6.51 2.20 -14.62
CA GLY A 88 -6.02 1.98 -13.26
C GLY A 88 -4.54 1.61 -13.21
N GLU A 89 -4.08 0.80 -14.15
CA GLU A 89 -2.65 0.45 -14.26
C GLU A 89 -1.78 1.67 -14.62
N ILE A 90 -2.23 2.47 -15.59
CA ILE A 90 -1.57 3.71 -15.98
C ILE A 90 -1.53 4.69 -14.80
N MET A 91 -2.64 4.84 -14.06
CA MET A 91 -2.70 5.71 -12.89
C MET A 91 -1.73 5.23 -11.81
N LEU A 92 -1.68 3.94 -11.52
CA LEU A 92 -0.75 3.38 -10.53
C LEU A 92 0.71 3.59 -10.95
N ALA A 93 1.04 3.45 -12.23
CA ALA A 93 2.38 3.75 -12.75
C ALA A 93 2.76 5.22 -12.56
N LYS A 94 1.83 6.17 -12.83
CA LYS A 94 2.04 7.61 -12.58
C LYS A 94 2.26 7.91 -11.10
N LEU A 95 1.61 7.18 -10.20
CA LEU A 95 1.74 7.35 -8.75
C LEU A 95 3.04 6.78 -8.16
N ALA A 96 3.72 5.87 -8.85
CA ALA A 96 4.89 5.17 -8.30
C ALA A 96 6.03 6.13 -7.87
N GLY A 97 6.34 7.12 -8.71
CA GLY A 97 7.34 8.15 -8.38
C GLY A 97 6.94 9.03 -7.19
N PRO A 98 5.78 9.71 -7.27
CA PRO A 98 5.25 10.50 -6.16
C PRO A 98 5.15 9.74 -4.84
N ALA A 99 4.58 8.54 -4.83
CA ALA A 99 4.47 7.72 -3.62
C ALA A 99 5.84 7.37 -3.01
N ARG A 100 6.85 7.11 -3.88
CA ARG A 100 8.22 6.87 -3.42
C ARG A 100 8.81 8.13 -2.78
N ARG A 101 8.62 9.33 -3.39
CA ARG A 101 9.10 10.59 -2.79
C ARG A 101 8.42 10.87 -1.45
N ALA A 102 7.11 10.68 -1.34
CA ALA A 102 6.39 10.83 -0.09
C ALA A 102 6.97 9.94 1.02
N ARG A 103 7.24 8.66 0.71
CA ARG A 103 7.90 7.73 1.63
C ARG A 103 9.30 8.20 2.02
N THR A 104 10.12 8.62 1.07
CA THR A 104 11.48 9.12 1.33
C THR A 104 11.44 10.35 2.23
N ARG A 105 10.53 11.29 1.97
CA ARG A 105 10.32 12.48 2.82
C ARG A 105 9.86 12.11 4.22
N ALA A 106 8.90 11.19 4.36
CA ALA A 106 8.42 10.74 5.66
C ALA A 106 9.52 10.11 6.52
N LEU A 107 10.49 9.47 5.90
CA LEU A 107 11.62 8.83 6.59
C LEU A 107 12.88 9.69 6.67
N SER A 108 12.90 10.89 6.07
CA SER A 108 14.09 11.74 6.01
C SER A 108 14.53 12.30 7.36
N ALA A 109 13.66 12.26 8.38
CA ALA A 109 14.01 12.64 9.74
C ALA A 109 14.94 11.63 10.44
N PHE A 110 15.19 10.48 9.82
CA PHE A 110 15.93 9.35 10.38
C PHE A 110 17.15 9.01 9.55
N THR A 111 18.23 8.61 10.20
CA THR A 111 19.37 7.96 9.56
C THR A 111 18.95 6.61 8.96
N PRO A 112 19.68 6.01 8.00
CA PRO A 112 19.33 4.72 7.41
C PRO A 112 19.14 3.59 8.42
N HIS A 113 19.94 3.59 9.50
CA HIS A 113 19.80 2.62 10.59
C HIS A 113 18.48 2.84 11.36
N GLU A 114 18.19 4.07 11.74
CA GLU A 114 16.95 4.43 12.44
C GLU A 114 15.70 4.17 11.60
N GLN A 115 15.74 4.39 10.28
CA GLN A 115 14.64 4.03 9.37
C GLN A 115 14.32 2.54 9.45
N THR A 116 15.35 1.70 9.44
CA THR A 116 15.19 0.25 9.54
C THR A 116 14.59 -0.12 10.89
N LEU A 117 15.16 0.41 11.98
CA LEU A 117 14.68 0.16 13.34
C LEU A 117 13.22 0.63 13.51
N PHE A 118 12.90 1.84 13.04
CA PHE A 118 11.54 2.39 13.13
C PHE A 118 10.50 1.49 12.43
N LEU A 119 10.81 1.04 11.22
CA LEU A 119 9.91 0.15 10.48
C LEU A 119 9.79 -1.23 11.12
N ASP A 120 10.86 -1.76 11.68
CA ASP A 120 10.86 -3.04 12.39
C ASP A 120 10.05 -2.97 13.70
N LEU A 121 10.17 -1.88 14.45
CA LEU A 121 9.39 -1.65 15.68
C LEU A 121 7.89 -1.49 15.36
N LEU A 122 7.55 -0.74 14.32
CA LEU A 122 6.15 -0.64 13.86
C LEU A 122 5.61 -2.01 13.43
N GLY A 123 6.41 -2.80 12.73
CA GLY A 123 6.05 -4.17 12.34
C GLY A 123 5.76 -5.05 13.54
N LYS A 124 6.64 -5.06 14.55
CA LYS A 124 6.44 -5.80 15.81
C LYS A 124 5.18 -5.36 16.55
N PHE A 125 4.94 -4.05 16.62
CA PHE A 125 3.74 -3.51 17.26
C PHE A 125 2.46 -3.99 16.55
N ILE A 126 2.42 -3.88 15.23
CA ILE A 126 1.29 -4.34 14.43
C ILE A 126 1.07 -5.85 14.61
N GLU A 127 2.13 -6.66 14.52
CA GLU A 127 2.07 -8.11 14.68
C GLU A 127 1.49 -8.49 16.05
N LYS A 128 1.99 -7.88 17.13
CA LYS A 128 1.54 -8.16 18.49
C LYS A 128 0.07 -7.84 18.72
N PHE A 129 -0.40 -6.70 18.19
CA PHE A 129 -1.73 -6.19 18.48
C PHE A 129 -2.73 -6.30 17.31
N ASN A 130 -2.35 -6.98 16.22
CA ASN A 130 -3.21 -7.11 15.05
C ASN A 130 -4.59 -7.72 15.37
N ALA A 131 -4.62 -8.74 16.21
CA ALA A 131 -5.86 -9.41 16.60
C ALA A 131 -6.81 -8.54 17.45
N THR A 132 -6.31 -7.49 18.11
CA THR A 132 -7.11 -6.58 18.93
C THR A 132 -7.77 -5.47 18.11
N THR A 133 -7.45 -5.34 16.83
CA THR A 133 -8.02 -4.33 15.95
C THR A 133 -9.42 -4.73 15.48
N ARG A 134 -10.28 -3.74 15.20
CA ARG A 134 -11.61 -3.97 14.63
C ARG A 134 -11.57 -4.73 13.30
N VAL A 135 -10.51 -4.51 12.51
CA VAL A 135 -10.26 -5.21 11.25
C VAL A 135 -8.80 -5.68 11.25
N PRO A 136 -8.53 -6.91 11.71
CA PRO A 136 -7.18 -7.45 11.69
C PRO A 136 -6.62 -7.53 10.26
N LEU A 137 -5.35 -7.13 10.10
CA LEU A 137 -4.63 -7.27 8.83
C LEU A 137 -4.39 -8.75 8.53
N ASP A 138 -4.58 -9.16 7.27
CA ASP A 138 -4.18 -10.49 6.82
C ASP A 138 -2.66 -10.54 6.60
N GLN A 139 -1.96 -11.13 7.57
CA GLN A 139 -0.50 -11.28 7.54
C GLN A 139 -0.02 -12.42 6.63
N ARG A 140 -0.92 -13.27 6.15
CA ARG A 140 -0.59 -14.39 5.28
C ARG A 140 -0.15 -13.89 3.89
N ARG A 141 1.14 -13.65 3.71
CA ARG A 141 1.86 -13.19 2.50
C ARG A 141 2.12 -11.68 2.39
N SER A 142 2.82 -11.10 3.35
CA SER A 142 3.70 -10.00 3.01
C SER A 142 4.73 -10.50 1.99
N PRO A 143 5.00 -9.81 0.87
CA PRO A 143 6.08 -10.19 -0.02
C PRO A 143 7.35 -10.26 0.82
N LYS A 144 8.03 -11.42 0.81
CA LYS A 144 9.34 -11.57 1.47
C LYS A 144 10.19 -10.38 1.06
N ARG A 145 10.69 -9.63 2.06
CA ARG A 145 11.67 -8.56 1.87
C ARG A 145 12.67 -9.02 0.82
N ALA A 146 12.75 -8.36 -0.32
CA ALA A 146 13.88 -8.54 -1.24
C ALA A 146 15.14 -8.29 -0.41
N LYS A 147 15.97 -9.31 -0.24
CA LYS A 147 17.28 -9.17 0.38
C LYS A 147 17.97 -8.03 -0.36
N ALA A 148 18.34 -6.99 0.37
CA ALA A 148 19.16 -5.93 -0.16
C ALA A 148 20.45 -6.59 -0.70
N VAL A 149 20.57 -6.66 -2.02
CA VAL A 149 21.82 -7.00 -2.68
C VAL A 149 22.69 -5.76 -2.50
N GLY A 150 23.55 -5.78 -1.49
CA GLY A 150 24.59 -4.80 -1.32
C GLY A 150 25.50 -4.83 -2.55
N PRO A 151 25.99 -3.68 -3.01
CA PRO A 151 26.95 -3.64 -4.10
C PRO A 151 28.20 -4.42 -3.68
N LYS A 152 28.57 -5.45 -4.48
CA LYS A 152 29.87 -6.11 -4.36
C LYS A 152 30.95 -5.08 -4.70
N VAL A 153 31.63 -4.58 -3.68
CA VAL A 153 32.87 -3.82 -3.85
C VAL A 153 33.96 -4.85 -4.17
N SER A 154 34.42 -4.87 -5.42
CA SER A 154 35.61 -5.63 -5.81
C SER A 154 36.85 -4.92 -5.25
N PRO A 155 37.80 -5.62 -4.65
CA PRO A 155 39.04 -4.99 -4.17
C PRO A 155 39.90 -4.56 -5.37
N ILE A 156 40.30 -3.28 -5.38
CA ILE A 156 41.29 -2.74 -6.31
C ILE A 156 42.64 -3.23 -5.80
N SER A 157 43.32 -4.04 -6.61
CA SER A 157 44.73 -4.42 -6.37
C SER A 157 45.65 -3.23 -6.63
N PRO A 158 46.61 -2.94 -5.75
CA PRO A 158 47.62 -1.92 -5.99
C PRO A 158 48.69 -2.47 -6.96
N LYS A 159 49.04 -1.60 -7.94
CA LYS A 159 50.32 -1.66 -8.62
C LYS A 159 51.16 -0.47 -8.19
#